data_1cc391fa3348ac9601ea1083c27b4577
#
_entry.id   1cc391fa3348ac9601ea1083c27b4577
#
_cell.length_a   1.000
_cell.length_b   1.000
_cell.length_c   1.000
_cell.angle_alpha   90.00
_cell.angle_beta   90.00
_cell.angle_gamma   90.00
#
_symmetry.space_group_name_H-M   'P 1'
#
loop_
_entity.id
_entity.type
_entity.pdbx_description
1 polymer ?
#
loop_
_entity_poly.entity_id
_entity_poly.type
_entity_poly.pdbx_seq_one_letter_code
_entity_poly.pdbx_strand_id
1 'polypeptide(L)'
;LFVTGLVFAADCKKMSKSLRNFPDPSIVIDKYGADAVRLYLINSPIVRAENLRFREEGVKDIIASVFLPWLNSFRFLLAQVVLLKTDTGIDVVYNPHAKPVNNVMDHWILARCQSLIECVREELGNYRLYTVVPRLLTMINELTNWYIRFNRRRLKGENGAEDTISALNALFETLLTLCLTMSPFTPFITENLYQGLRKFMPPHNTEGDIRSEHFLPFPSVKAEYLDPVIQRRFSALQSVIELGRAMREKKNLPLRVPLRELTVFHSDAQFLEDVRSL
;
A
#
# COMPACT_ATOMS: atom_id res chain seq x y z
N LEU A 1 -13.20 18.23 22.29
CA LEU A 1 -12.43 19.27 21.62
C LEU A 1 -11.17 18.63 21.02
N PHE A 2 -11.00 18.71 19.69
CA PHE A 2 -9.78 18.28 19.01
C PHE A 2 -8.88 19.48 18.80
N VAL A 3 -7.60 19.36 19.17
CA VAL A 3 -6.60 20.42 19.04
C VAL A 3 -5.44 19.85 18.23
N THR A 4 -5.00 20.60 17.22
CA THR A 4 -3.81 20.29 16.44
C THR A 4 -2.63 21.13 16.90
N GLY A 5 -1.40 20.72 16.57
CA GLY A 5 -0.20 21.51 16.75
C GLY A 5 -0.17 22.76 15.85
N LEU A 6 0.84 23.58 16.02
CA LEU A 6 1.07 24.77 15.18
C LEU A 6 1.99 24.45 14.01
N VAL A 7 1.73 25.10 12.88
CA VAL A 7 2.61 25.04 11.70
C VAL A 7 3.55 26.24 11.71
N PHE A 8 4.86 25.97 11.67
CA PHE A 8 5.93 26.96 11.60
C PHE A 8 6.54 26.96 10.19
N ALA A 9 7.13 28.08 9.83
CA ALA A 9 7.96 28.18 8.64
C ALA A 9 9.22 27.29 8.75
N ALA A 10 9.90 27.05 7.63
CA ALA A 10 11.08 26.19 7.57
C ALA A 10 12.21 26.67 8.50
N ASP A 11 12.31 27.99 8.76
CA ASP A 11 13.25 28.62 9.67
C ASP A 11 12.83 28.58 11.15
N CYS A 12 11.80 27.84 11.51
CA CYS A 12 11.24 27.69 12.86
C CYS A 12 10.54 28.95 13.40
N LYS A 13 10.34 29.98 12.60
CA LYS A 13 9.59 31.15 13.00
C LYS A 13 8.11 30.97 12.79
N LYS A 14 7.30 31.67 13.58
CA LYS A 14 5.86 31.71 13.37
C LYS A 14 5.56 32.23 11.97
N MET A 15 4.70 31.50 11.24
CA MET A 15 4.23 31.94 9.94
C MET A 15 3.48 33.29 10.06
N SER A 16 3.85 34.26 9.26
CA SER A 16 3.26 35.59 9.27
C SER A 16 3.12 36.14 7.85
N LYS A 17 1.94 36.70 7.55
CA LYS A 17 1.69 37.37 6.29
C LYS A 17 2.62 38.57 6.06
N SER A 18 2.94 39.31 7.12
CA SER A 18 3.87 40.45 7.06
C SER A 18 5.31 40.03 6.76
N LEU A 19 5.74 38.89 7.26
CA LEU A 19 7.09 38.35 7.03
C LEU A 19 7.19 37.56 5.73
N ARG A 20 6.07 37.20 5.09
CA ARG A 20 6.01 36.37 3.88
C ARG A 20 6.89 35.12 3.96
N ASN A 21 6.98 34.51 5.15
CA ASN A 21 7.87 33.41 5.44
C ASN A 21 7.22 32.02 5.29
N PHE A 22 6.09 31.94 4.61
CA PHE A 22 5.42 30.68 4.26
C PHE A 22 4.83 30.77 2.84
N PRO A 23 4.78 29.64 2.11
CA PRO A 23 4.08 29.61 0.84
C PRO A 23 2.57 29.72 1.07
N ASP A 24 1.86 30.39 0.17
CA ASP A 24 0.39 30.35 0.18
C ASP A 24 -0.04 28.88 -0.01
N PRO A 25 -0.93 28.35 0.84
CA PRO A 25 -1.42 26.98 0.70
C PRO A 25 -1.96 26.65 -0.69
N SER A 26 -2.61 27.63 -1.36
CA SER A 26 -3.11 27.43 -2.73
C SER A 26 -2.00 27.16 -3.73
N ILE A 27 -0.86 27.85 -3.63
CA ILE A 27 0.31 27.63 -4.51
C ILE A 27 0.85 26.20 -4.34
N VAL A 28 0.92 25.71 -3.09
CA VAL A 28 1.39 24.35 -2.80
C VAL A 28 0.39 23.30 -3.33
N ILE A 29 -0.91 23.57 -3.16
CA ILE A 29 -1.97 22.70 -3.67
C ILE A 29 -1.97 22.66 -5.19
N ASP A 30 -1.82 23.80 -5.86
CA ASP A 30 -1.76 23.88 -7.32
C ASP A 30 -0.55 23.14 -7.88
N LYS A 31 0.57 23.15 -7.16
CA LYS A 31 1.83 22.52 -7.58
C LYS A 31 1.88 21.01 -7.33
N TYR A 32 1.37 20.53 -6.20
CA TYR A 32 1.52 19.16 -5.74
C TYR A 32 0.21 18.38 -5.61
N GLY A 33 -0.92 19.05 -5.71
CA GLY A 33 -2.25 18.49 -5.48
C GLY A 33 -2.66 18.47 -4.00
N ALA A 34 -3.97 18.53 -3.77
CA ALA A 34 -4.54 18.57 -2.42
C ALA A 34 -4.22 17.30 -1.62
N ASP A 35 -4.24 16.13 -2.24
CA ASP A 35 -3.99 14.86 -1.57
C ASP A 35 -2.57 14.75 -0.99
N ALA A 36 -1.56 15.28 -1.71
CA ALA A 36 -0.18 15.28 -1.22
C ALA A 36 -0.03 16.16 0.02
N VAL A 37 -0.64 17.35 0.01
CA VAL A 37 -0.64 18.26 1.16
C VAL A 37 -1.39 17.64 2.34
N ARG A 38 -2.58 17.05 2.09
CA ARG A 38 -3.37 16.37 3.13
C ARG A 38 -2.58 15.25 3.78
N LEU A 39 -2.01 14.34 2.98
CA LEU A 39 -1.27 13.20 3.50
C LEU A 39 0.00 13.62 4.25
N TYR A 40 0.71 14.65 3.75
CA TYR A 40 1.85 15.23 4.44
C TYR A 40 1.48 15.75 5.84
N LEU A 41 0.38 16.53 5.94
CA LEU A 41 -0.07 17.07 7.22
C LEU A 41 -0.57 15.97 8.16
N ILE A 42 -1.37 15.02 7.68
CA ILE A 42 -1.91 13.92 8.51
C ILE A 42 -0.77 13.00 8.99
N ASN A 43 0.26 12.78 8.18
CA ASN A 43 1.43 11.96 8.57
C ASN A 43 2.48 12.76 9.38
N SER A 44 2.17 13.95 9.82
CA SER A 44 3.09 14.81 10.56
C SER A 44 2.77 14.84 12.06
N PRO A 45 3.69 15.39 12.89
CA PRO A 45 3.45 15.57 14.32
C PRO A 45 2.24 16.45 14.67
N ILE A 46 1.75 17.25 13.73
CA ILE A 46 0.66 18.20 13.95
C ILE A 46 -0.63 17.51 14.47
N VAL A 47 -0.91 16.29 14.02
CA VAL A 47 -2.10 15.52 14.46
C VAL A 47 -1.96 14.98 15.90
N ARG A 48 -0.76 15.08 16.49
CA ARG A 48 -0.49 14.76 17.91
C ARG A 48 -0.40 16.01 18.79
N ALA A 49 -0.90 17.14 18.30
CA ALA A 49 -0.76 18.45 18.93
C ALA A 49 0.70 18.94 19.11
N GLU A 50 1.63 18.37 18.36
CA GLU A 50 3.03 18.82 18.29
C GLU A 50 3.23 19.81 17.16
N ASN A 51 4.28 20.62 17.24
CA ASN A 51 4.57 21.62 16.21
C ASN A 51 5.19 21.01 14.96
N LEU A 52 4.75 21.47 13.80
CA LEU A 52 5.29 21.07 12.50
C LEU A 52 6.10 22.22 11.88
N ARG A 53 7.29 21.93 11.42
CA ARG A 53 8.02 22.80 10.47
C ARG A 53 7.59 22.40 9.06
N PHE A 54 6.86 23.26 8.40
CA PHE A 54 6.43 23.00 7.02
C PHE A 54 7.63 23.08 6.07
N ARG A 55 7.80 22.01 5.28
CA ARG A 55 8.79 21.93 4.21
C ARG A 55 8.12 21.44 2.94
N GLU A 56 8.27 22.21 1.87
CA GLU A 56 7.68 21.88 0.58
C GLU A 56 8.25 20.57 0.01
N GLU A 57 9.53 20.28 0.27
CA GLU A 57 10.18 19.02 -0.09
C GLU A 57 9.46 17.80 0.51
N GLY A 58 8.96 17.91 1.74
CA GLY A 58 8.20 16.83 2.38
C GLY A 58 6.89 16.51 1.67
N VAL A 59 6.24 17.51 1.08
CA VAL A 59 5.04 17.30 0.24
C VAL A 59 5.43 16.58 -1.05
N LYS A 60 6.53 16.98 -1.70
CA LYS A 60 7.08 16.32 -2.88
C LYS A 60 7.46 14.87 -2.61
N ASP A 61 8.03 14.59 -1.43
CA ASP A 61 8.41 13.23 -1.03
C ASP A 61 7.22 12.29 -0.91
N ILE A 62 6.04 12.78 -0.49
CA ILE A 62 4.80 11.99 -0.49
C ILE A 62 4.46 11.51 -1.91
N ILE A 63 4.58 12.39 -2.90
CA ILE A 63 4.31 11.99 -4.29
C ILE A 63 5.28 10.90 -4.73
N ALA A 64 6.56 11.08 -4.49
CA ALA A 64 7.60 10.16 -4.94
C ALA A 64 7.56 8.81 -4.21
N SER A 65 7.33 8.81 -2.90
CA SER A 65 7.42 7.61 -2.06
C SER A 65 6.09 6.85 -1.92
N VAL A 66 4.95 7.51 -2.15
CA VAL A 66 3.62 6.93 -1.94
C VAL A 66 2.82 6.87 -3.23
N PHE A 67 2.51 8.02 -3.82
CA PHE A 67 1.55 8.07 -4.93
C PHE A 67 2.10 7.46 -6.22
N LEU A 68 3.37 7.71 -6.55
CA LEU A 68 3.96 7.13 -7.75
C LEU A 68 4.07 5.58 -7.67
N PRO A 69 4.57 4.97 -6.57
CA PRO A 69 4.56 3.53 -6.43
C PRO A 69 3.15 2.93 -6.51
N TRP A 70 2.17 3.55 -5.85
CA TRP A 70 0.79 3.09 -5.88
C TRP A 70 0.19 3.19 -7.28
N LEU A 71 0.30 4.33 -7.94
CA LEU A 71 -0.15 4.53 -9.32
C LEU A 71 0.53 3.55 -10.30
N ASN A 72 1.82 3.28 -10.11
CA ASN A 72 2.55 2.32 -10.94
C ASN A 72 2.06 0.88 -10.72
N SER A 73 1.66 0.52 -9.50
CA SER A 73 1.03 -0.78 -9.22
C SER A 73 -0.30 -0.93 -9.93
N PHE A 74 -1.11 0.12 -9.95
CA PHE A 74 -2.36 0.15 -10.69
C PHE A 74 -2.12 0.06 -12.20
N ARG A 75 -1.19 0.84 -12.76
CA ARG A 75 -0.81 0.76 -14.18
C ARG A 75 -0.30 -0.62 -14.54
N PHE A 76 0.45 -1.24 -13.63
CA PHE A 76 0.94 -2.60 -13.83
C PHE A 76 -0.25 -3.59 -13.91
N LEU A 77 -1.24 -3.52 -13.01
CA LEU A 77 -2.45 -4.34 -13.11
C LEU A 77 -3.11 -4.19 -14.48
N LEU A 78 -3.38 -2.94 -14.91
CA LEU A 78 -4.00 -2.68 -16.22
C LEU A 78 -3.21 -3.28 -17.39
N ALA A 79 -1.89 -3.12 -17.37
CA ALA A 79 -1.02 -3.66 -18.42
C ALA A 79 -1.07 -5.21 -18.46
N GLN A 80 -1.09 -5.88 -17.30
CA GLN A 80 -1.17 -7.35 -17.26
C GLN A 80 -2.55 -7.87 -17.69
N VAL A 81 -3.64 -7.19 -17.34
CA VAL A 81 -4.98 -7.53 -17.81
C VAL A 81 -5.07 -7.44 -19.34
N VAL A 82 -4.53 -6.36 -19.93
CA VAL A 82 -4.48 -6.20 -21.39
C VAL A 82 -3.61 -7.29 -22.03
N LEU A 83 -2.45 -7.58 -21.45
CA LEU A 83 -1.55 -8.62 -21.96
C LEU A 83 -2.24 -10.00 -21.96
N LEU A 84 -2.85 -10.39 -20.84
CA LEU A 84 -3.55 -11.66 -20.74
C LEU A 84 -4.69 -11.77 -21.78
N LYS A 85 -5.46 -10.69 -21.96
CA LYS A 85 -6.50 -10.65 -23.01
C LYS A 85 -5.92 -10.81 -24.41
N THR A 86 -4.81 -10.16 -24.70
CA THR A 86 -4.15 -10.24 -26.01
C THR A 86 -3.61 -11.65 -26.29
N ASP A 87 -3.01 -12.28 -25.28
CA ASP A 87 -2.34 -13.57 -25.41
C ASP A 87 -3.33 -14.76 -25.41
N THR A 88 -4.41 -14.66 -24.64
CA THR A 88 -5.33 -15.78 -24.40
C THR A 88 -6.77 -15.54 -24.89
N GLY A 89 -7.14 -14.31 -25.21
CA GLY A 89 -8.52 -13.90 -25.51
C GLY A 89 -9.43 -13.82 -24.28
N ILE A 90 -8.92 -14.05 -23.06
CA ILE A 90 -9.72 -14.08 -21.84
C ILE A 90 -9.88 -12.67 -21.28
N ASP A 91 -11.13 -12.24 -21.08
CA ASP A 91 -11.45 -11.02 -20.35
C ASP A 91 -11.39 -11.27 -18.83
N VAL A 92 -10.56 -10.49 -18.13
CA VAL A 92 -10.47 -10.55 -16.68
C VAL A 92 -11.61 -9.75 -16.06
N VAL A 93 -12.44 -10.44 -15.28
CA VAL A 93 -13.46 -9.83 -14.43
C VAL A 93 -13.11 -10.15 -12.99
N TYR A 94 -13.10 -9.12 -12.15
CA TYR A 94 -12.84 -9.29 -10.74
C TYR A 94 -13.89 -10.17 -10.08
N ASN A 95 -13.44 -11.17 -9.32
CA ASN A 95 -14.31 -12.04 -8.55
C ASN A 95 -14.04 -11.87 -7.04
N PRO A 96 -14.94 -11.20 -6.29
CA PRO A 96 -14.76 -10.97 -4.85
C PRO A 96 -14.83 -12.25 -4.00
N HIS A 97 -15.29 -13.36 -4.57
CA HIS A 97 -15.41 -14.67 -3.92
C HIS A 97 -14.36 -15.69 -4.41
N ALA A 98 -13.44 -15.26 -5.28
CA ALA A 98 -12.38 -16.14 -5.73
C ALA A 98 -11.48 -16.51 -4.55
N LYS A 99 -11.41 -17.81 -4.27
CA LYS A 99 -10.40 -18.31 -3.32
C LYS A 99 -9.03 -18.22 -4.00
N PRO A 100 -8.01 -17.71 -3.30
CA PRO A 100 -6.67 -17.73 -3.86
C PRO A 100 -6.26 -19.17 -4.15
N VAL A 101 -5.70 -19.42 -5.32
CA VAL A 101 -5.01 -20.66 -5.63
C VAL A 101 -3.90 -20.83 -4.58
N ASN A 102 -3.51 -22.05 -4.28
CA ASN A 102 -2.56 -22.39 -3.20
C ASN A 102 -1.19 -21.69 -3.38
N ASN A 103 -1.19 -20.37 -3.34
CA ASN A 103 -0.02 -19.52 -3.45
C ASN A 103 0.15 -18.70 -2.16
N VAL A 104 1.26 -18.92 -1.52
CA VAL A 104 1.63 -18.30 -0.23
C VAL A 104 1.62 -16.77 -0.28
N MET A 105 2.02 -16.17 -1.42
CA MET A 105 2.06 -14.72 -1.57
C MET A 105 0.66 -14.09 -1.67
N ASP A 106 -0.29 -14.79 -2.32
CA ASP A 106 -1.68 -14.34 -2.40
C ASP A 106 -2.34 -14.40 -1.02
N HIS A 107 -2.17 -15.51 -0.30
CA HIS A 107 -2.66 -15.66 1.06
C HIS A 107 -2.10 -14.58 1.98
N TRP A 108 -0.79 -14.33 1.88
CA TRP A 108 -0.13 -13.30 2.69
C TRP A 108 -0.68 -11.90 2.41
N ILE A 109 -0.74 -11.47 1.14
CA ILE A 109 -1.16 -10.09 0.83
C ILE A 109 -2.63 -9.85 1.18
N LEU A 110 -3.49 -10.87 0.99
CA LEU A 110 -4.91 -10.79 1.38
C LEU A 110 -5.07 -10.76 2.91
N ALA A 111 -4.28 -11.54 3.66
CA ALA A 111 -4.26 -11.47 5.11
C ALA A 111 -3.79 -10.10 5.61
N ARG A 112 -2.80 -9.48 4.95
CA ARG A 112 -2.36 -8.11 5.23
C ARG A 112 -3.47 -7.09 4.98
N CYS A 113 -4.27 -7.25 3.92
CA CYS A 113 -5.44 -6.42 3.66
C CYS A 113 -6.44 -6.48 4.83
N GLN A 114 -6.74 -7.67 5.36
CA GLN A 114 -7.68 -7.82 6.47
C GLN A 114 -7.17 -7.17 7.75
N SER A 115 -5.91 -7.39 8.10
CA SER A 115 -5.29 -6.74 9.26
C SER A 115 -5.22 -5.22 9.11
N LEU A 116 -5.05 -4.72 7.89
CA LEU A 116 -5.12 -3.29 7.62
C LEU A 116 -6.52 -2.73 7.87
N ILE A 117 -7.56 -3.38 7.34
CA ILE A 117 -8.97 -2.96 7.52
C ILE A 117 -9.32 -2.92 9.01
N GLU A 118 -8.97 -3.96 9.76
CA GLU A 118 -9.20 -4.05 11.21
C GLU A 118 -8.52 -2.90 11.96
N CYS A 119 -7.23 -2.72 11.72
CA CYS A 119 -6.44 -1.66 12.33
C CYS A 119 -6.98 -0.27 12.00
N VAL A 120 -7.29 0.00 10.73
CA VAL A 120 -7.79 1.33 10.32
C VAL A 120 -9.16 1.61 10.94
N ARG A 121 -10.06 0.63 11.00
CA ARG A 121 -11.36 0.78 11.69
C ARG A 121 -11.18 1.14 13.16
N GLU A 122 -10.35 0.39 13.88
CA GLU A 122 -10.12 0.60 15.29
C GLU A 122 -9.49 1.97 15.55
N GLU A 123 -8.43 2.30 14.84
CA GLU A 123 -7.68 3.53 15.05
C GLU A 123 -8.46 4.79 14.65
N LEU A 124 -9.25 4.73 13.57
CA LEU A 124 -10.17 5.81 13.20
C LEU A 124 -11.28 6.00 14.24
N GLY A 125 -11.85 4.91 14.78
CA GLY A 125 -12.80 4.95 15.86
C GLY A 125 -12.25 5.61 17.14
N ASN A 126 -10.95 5.46 17.38
CA ASN A 126 -10.22 6.06 18.49
C ASN A 126 -9.59 7.44 18.14
N TYR A 127 -9.83 7.98 16.96
CA TYR A 127 -9.28 9.26 16.47
C TYR A 127 -7.73 9.31 16.43
N ARG A 128 -7.06 8.17 16.25
CA ARG A 128 -5.59 8.06 16.23
C ARG A 128 -5.04 8.04 14.79
N LEU A 129 -5.18 9.13 14.05
CA LEU A 129 -4.75 9.22 12.64
C LEU A 129 -3.25 8.95 12.45
N TYR A 130 -2.44 9.31 13.44
CA TYR A 130 -0.99 9.15 13.40
C TYR A 130 -0.52 7.69 13.40
N THR A 131 -1.37 6.74 13.81
CA THR A 131 -1.09 5.32 13.74
C THR A 131 -1.55 4.70 12.43
N VAL A 132 -2.59 5.26 11.81
CA VAL A 132 -3.22 4.75 10.58
C VAL A 132 -2.32 4.96 9.37
N VAL A 133 -1.88 6.21 9.13
CA VAL A 133 -1.13 6.55 7.90
C VAL A 133 0.15 5.72 7.74
N PRO A 134 1.00 5.50 8.76
CA PRO A 134 2.15 4.62 8.62
C PRO A 134 1.79 3.18 8.20
N ARG A 135 0.64 2.65 8.65
CA ARG A 135 0.16 1.31 8.24
C ARG A 135 -0.23 1.25 6.77
N LEU A 136 -0.93 2.29 6.29
CA LEU A 136 -1.28 2.43 4.87
C LEU A 136 -0.02 2.52 4.00
N LEU A 137 0.98 3.30 4.41
CA LEU A 137 2.25 3.43 3.69
C LEU A 137 3.03 2.10 3.65
N THR A 138 3.04 1.37 4.78
CA THR A 138 3.63 0.04 4.84
C THR A 138 2.96 -0.90 3.85
N MET A 139 1.62 -0.89 3.76
CA MET A 139 0.88 -1.75 2.82
C MET A 139 1.21 -1.42 1.36
N ILE A 140 1.37 -0.15 1.00
CA ILE A 140 1.82 0.23 -0.36
C ILE A 140 3.23 -0.31 -0.64
N ASN A 141 4.14 -0.24 0.32
CA ASN A 141 5.47 -0.82 0.17
C ASN A 141 5.44 -2.36 0.05
N GLU A 142 4.63 -3.04 0.85
CA GLU A 142 4.44 -4.48 0.79
C GLU A 142 3.86 -4.92 -0.56
N LEU A 143 2.88 -4.18 -1.08
CA LEU A 143 2.31 -4.42 -2.40
C LEU A 143 3.36 -4.29 -3.51
N THR A 144 4.12 -3.19 -3.51
CA THR A 144 5.03 -2.84 -4.61
C THR A 144 6.33 -3.62 -4.59
N ASN A 145 7.02 -3.63 -3.42
CA ASN A 145 8.38 -4.15 -3.28
C ASN A 145 8.43 -5.63 -2.91
N TRP A 146 7.29 -6.19 -2.46
CA TRP A 146 7.20 -7.60 -2.09
C TRP A 146 6.22 -8.34 -3.00
N TYR A 147 4.94 -8.07 -2.94
CA TYR A 147 3.95 -8.84 -3.69
C TYR A 147 4.18 -8.79 -5.21
N ILE A 148 4.16 -7.61 -5.81
CA ILE A 148 4.33 -7.46 -7.28
C ILE A 148 5.72 -7.92 -7.71
N ARG A 149 6.76 -7.55 -6.95
CA ARG A 149 8.13 -7.87 -7.32
C ARG A 149 8.40 -9.37 -7.34
N PHE A 150 7.94 -10.12 -6.33
CA PHE A 150 8.15 -11.56 -6.23
C PHE A 150 7.21 -12.37 -7.12
N ASN A 151 6.00 -11.87 -7.40
CA ASN A 151 5.04 -12.49 -8.32
C ASN A 151 5.14 -11.99 -9.77
N ARG A 152 6.17 -11.22 -10.13
CA ARG A 152 6.22 -10.54 -11.42
C ARG A 152 6.13 -11.49 -12.61
N ARG A 153 6.79 -12.65 -12.56
CA ARG A 153 6.75 -13.68 -13.61
C ARG A 153 5.35 -14.29 -13.72
N ARG A 154 4.78 -14.64 -12.60
CA ARG A 154 3.44 -15.18 -12.47
C ARG A 154 2.38 -14.21 -12.98
N LEU A 155 2.43 -12.93 -12.57
CA LEU A 155 1.53 -11.87 -13.03
C LEU A 155 1.63 -11.60 -14.54
N LYS A 156 2.76 -11.95 -15.18
CA LYS A 156 3.00 -11.83 -16.62
C LYS A 156 2.56 -13.05 -17.43
N GLY A 157 1.98 -14.06 -16.82
CA GLY A 157 1.48 -15.23 -17.53
C GLY A 157 2.43 -16.40 -17.64
N GLU A 158 3.64 -16.34 -17.05
CA GLU A 158 4.65 -17.41 -17.23
C GLU A 158 4.23 -18.76 -16.64
N ASN A 159 3.28 -18.79 -15.70
CA ASN A 159 2.75 -20.02 -15.07
C ASN A 159 1.40 -20.49 -15.65
N GLY A 160 0.91 -19.85 -16.71
CA GLY A 160 -0.37 -20.15 -17.33
C GLY A 160 -1.51 -19.20 -16.91
N ALA A 161 -2.59 -19.23 -17.69
CA ALA A 161 -3.68 -18.26 -17.58
C ALA A 161 -4.43 -18.34 -16.24
N GLU A 162 -4.71 -19.53 -15.72
CA GLU A 162 -5.47 -19.72 -14.48
C GLU A 162 -4.74 -19.13 -13.27
N ASP A 163 -3.44 -19.43 -13.12
CA ASP A 163 -2.61 -18.87 -12.04
C ASP A 163 -2.46 -17.35 -12.17
N THR A 164 -2.36 -16.85 -13.40
CA THR A 164 -2.29 -15.40 -13.68
C THR A 164 -3.59 -14.71 -13.28
N ILE A 165 -4.75 -15.27 -13.63
CA ILE A 165 -6.06 -14.72 -13.23
C ILE A 165 -6.19 -14.66 -11.72
N SER A 166 -5.78 -15.71 -11.01
CA SER A 166 -5.78 -15.73 -9.55
C SER A 166 -4.89 -14.63 -8.96
N ALA A 167 -3.67 -14.48 -9.48
CA ALA A 167 -2.74 -13.44 -9.05
C ALA A 167 -3.25 -12.03 -9.34
N LEU A 168 -3.84 -11.81 -10.52
CA LEU A 168 -4.45 -10.53 -10.88
C LEU A 168 -5.66 -10.21 -10.00
N ASN A 169 -6.44 -11.21 -9.62
CA ASN A 169 -7.59 -11.04 -8.71
C ASN A 169 -7.12 -10.62 -7.30
N ALA A 170 -6.07 -11.25 -6.77
CA ALA A 170 -5.49 -10.86 -5.48
C ALA A 170 -4.86 -9.46 -5.52
N LEU A 171 -4.20 -9.10 -6.63
CA LEU A 171 -3.67 -7.74 -6.84
C LEU A 171 -4.81 -6.71 -6.92
N PHE A 172 -5.90 -7.04 -7.61
CA PHE A 172 -7.08 -6.20 -7.71
C PHE A 172 -7.72 -5.95 -6.33
N GLU A 173 -7.98 -7.03 -5.56
CA GLU A 173 -8.53 -6.94 -4.19
C GLU A 173 -7.66 -6.05 -3.30
N THR A 174 -6.34 -6.18 -3.40
CA THR A 174 -5.40 -5.36 -2.62
C THR A 174 -5.48 -3.88 -3.00
N LEU A 175 -5.52 -3.57 -4.30
CA LEU A 175 -5.63 -2.19 -4.79
C LEU A 175 -6.98 -1.58 -4.42
N LEU A 176 -8.07 -2.34 -4.51
CA LEU A 176 -9.40 -1.90 -4.11
C LEU A 176 -9.45 -1.62 -2.60
N THR A 177 -8.91 -2.52 -1.79
CA THR A 177 -8.82 -2.33 -0.33
C THR A 177 -8.05 -1.06 0.02
N LEU A 178 -6.92 -0.79 -0.66
CA LEU A 178 -6.16 0.45 -0.48
C LEU A 178 -6.96 1.69 -0.90
N CYS A 179 -7.68 1.66 -2.01
CA CYS A 179 -8.55 2.78 -2.41
C CYS A 179 -9.58 3.08 -1.32
N LEU A 180 -10.33 2.06 -0.88
CA LEU A 180 -11.39 2.25 0.11
C LEU A 180 -10.86 2.67 1.49
N THR A 181 -9.71 2.15 1.92
CA THR A 181 -9.13 2.50 3.22
C THR A 181 -8.42 3.86 3.22
N MET A 182 -7.88 4.29 2.09
CA MET A 182 -7.24 5.60 1.95
C MET A 182 -8.18 6.73 1.54
N SER A 183 -9.40 6.43 1.11
CA SER A 183 -10.35 7.45 0.62
C SER A 183 -10.57 8.61 1.58
N PRO A 184 -10.63 8.44 2.92
CA PRO A 184 -10.76 9.56 3.84
C PRO A 184 -9.52 10.48 3.89
N PHE A 185 -8.36 9.96 3.51
CA PHE A 185 -7.08 10.65 3.59
C PHE A 185 -6.72 11.34 2.28
N THR A 186 -6.91 10.67 1.16
CA THR A 186 -6.50 11.09 -0.19
C THR A 186 -7.62 10.91 -1.22
N PRO A 187 -8.74 11.66 -1.08
CA PRO A 187 -9.99 11.39 -1.79
C PRO A 187 -9.91 11.50 -3.32
N PHE A 188 -9.01 12.30 -3.86
CA PHE A 188 -8.95 12.51 -5.31
C PHE A 188 -8.18 11.41 -6.04
N ILE A 189 -7.04 10.98 -5.51
CA ILE A 189 -6.27 9.89 -6.12
C ILE A 189 -6.99 8.56 -5.98
N THR A 190 -7.63 8.30 -4.83
CA THR A 190 -8.39 7.08 -4.60
C THR A 190 -9.56 6.96 -5.55
N GLU A 191 -10.34 8.03 -5.72
CA GLU A 191 -11.43 8.06 -6.69
C GLU A 191 -10.94 7.83 -8.13
N ASN A 192 -9.84 8.45 -8.51
CA ASN A 192 -9.25 8.25 -9.84
C ASN A 192 -8.87 6.79 -10.09
N LEU A 193 -8.21 6.15 -9.12
CA LEU A 193 -7.83 4.73 -9.20
C LEU A 193 -9.08 3.83 -9.19
N TYR A 194 -10.05 4.13 -8.33
CA TYR A 194 -11.30 3.39 -8.24
C TYR A 194 -12.08 3.41 -9.56
N GLN A 195 -12.20 4.55 -10.24
CA GLN A 195 -12.88 4.63 -11.53
C GLN A 195 -12.21 3.75 -12.61
N GLY A 196 -10.91 3.53 -12.49
CA GLY A 196 -10.20 2.56 -13.32
C GLY A 196 -10.49 1.11 -12.94
N LEU A 197 -10.46 0.78 -11.63
CA LEU A 197 -10.77 -0.56 -11.10
C LEU A 197 -12.22 -0.95 -11.37
N ARG A 198 -13.16 -0.02 -11.23
CA ARG A 198 -14.59 -0.24 -11.42
C ARG A 198 -14.94 -0.90 -12.76
N LYS A 199 -14.15 -0.65 -13.81
CA LYS A 199 -14.37 -1.23 -15.14
C LYS A 199 -14.25 -2.76 -15.18
N PHE A 200 -13.60 -3.35 -14.19
CA PHE A 200 -13.39 -4.79 -14.07
C PHE A 200 -14.32 -5.44 -13.05
N MET A 201 -15.13 -4.64 -12.35
CA MET A 201 -16.11 -5.15 -11.41
C MET A 201 -17.31 -5.78 -12.13
N PRO A 202 -17.88 -6.86 -11.59
CA PRO A 202 -19.09 -7.46 -12.16
C PRO A 202 -20.26 -6.48 -12.05
N PRO A 203 -21.10 -6.35 -13.10
CA PRO A 203 -22.12 -5.32 -13.18
C PRO A 203 -23.29 -5.49 -12.19
N HIS A 204 -23.42 -6.62 -11.51
CA HIS A 204 -24.63 -6.99 -10.74
C HIS A 204 -24.39 -7.44 -9.29
N ASN A 205 -23.17 -7.36 -8.74
CA ASN A 205 -22.86 -7.93 -7.42
C ASN A 205 -22.50 -6.92 -6.32
N THR A 206 -22.76 -5.66 -6.51
CA THR A 206 -22.48 -4.65 -5.47
C THR A 206 -23.77 -4.12 -4.89
N GLU A 207 -24.03 -4.42 -3.61
CA GLU A 207 -25.04 -3.72 -2.84
C GLU A 207 -24.60 -2.24 -2.71
N GLY A 208 -25.43 -1.34 -3.25
CA GLY A 208 -25.20 0.09 -3.13
C GLY A 208 -24.80 0.80 -4.44
N ASP A 209 -24.52 2.07 -4.31
CA ASP A 209 -24.14 2.95 -5.42
C ASP A 209 -22.62 2.87 -5.68
N ILE A 210 -22.25 2.20 -6.77
CA ILE A 210 -20.85 1.99 -7.18
C ILE A 210 -20.29 3.11 -8.06
N ARG A 211 -21.03 4.20 -8.28
CA ARG A 211 -20.58 5.29 -9.18
C ARG A 211 -19.33 5.99 -8.66
N SER A 212 -19.14 6.03 -7.35
CA SER A 212 -17.97 6.57 -6.69
C SER A 212 -17.58 5.69 -5.50
N GLU A 213 -16.28 5.63 -5.19
CA GLU A 213 -15.82 4.92 -3.98
C GLU A 213 -16.37 5.54 -2.69
N HIS A 214 -16.65 6.86 -2.72
CA HIS A 214 -17.18 7.59 -1.57
C HIS A 214 -18.63 7.23 -1.22
N PHE A 215 -19.32 6.51 -2.09
CA PHE A 215 -20.65 5.95 -1.81
C PHE A 215 -20.59 4.53 -1.26
N LEU A 216 -19.43 3.90 -1.36
CA LEU A 216 -19.23 2.54 -0.85
C LEU A 216 -19.04 2.55 0.66
N PRO A 217 -19.53 1.52 1.37
CA PRO A 217 -19.22 1.36 2.78
C PRO A 217 -17.73 1.10 2.98
N PHE A 218 -17.21 1.55 4.12
CA PHE A 218 -15.84 1.19 4.50
C PHE A 218 -15.73 -0.34 4.61
N PRO A 219 -14.67 -0.97 4.04
CA PRO A 219 -14.58 -2.42 3.91
C PRO A 219 -14.68 -3.13 5.27
N SER A 220 -15.37 -4.27 5.28
CA SER A 220 -15.45 -5.16 6.43
C SER A 220 -14.36 -6.22 6.36
N VAL A 221 -13.96 -6.72 7.54
CA VAL A 221 -12.97 -7.80 7.63
C VAL A 221 -13.60 -9.12 7.18
N LYS A 222 -12.92 -9.81 6.25
CA LYS A 222 -13.25 -11.17 5.80
C LYS A 222 -12.45 -12.15 6.67
N ALA A 223 -13.11 -12.76 7.65
CA ALA A 223 -12.45 -13.63 8.63
C ALA A 223 -11.70 -14.82 8.00
N GLU A 224 -12.19 -15.32 6.86
CA GLU A 224 -11.55 -16.41 6.10
C GLU A 224 -10.16 -16.09 5.55
N TYR A 225 -9.80 -14.82 5.43
CA TYR A 225 -8.48 -14.37 4.99
C TYR A 225 -7.57 -13.92 6.15
N LEU A 226 -8.08 -13.85 7.39
CA LEU A 226 -7.26 -13.54 8.55
C LEU A 226 -6.31 -14.71 8.85
N ASP A 227 -5.03 -14.51 8.63
CA ASP A 227 -3.98 -15.49 8.94
C ASP A 227 -2.78 -14.81 9.63
N PRO A 228 -2.78 -14.73 10.97
CA PRO A 228 -1.66 -14.18 11.73
C PRO A 228 -0.36 -15.00 11.57
N VAL A 229 -0.49 -16.30 11.29
CA VAL A 229 0.67 -17.19 11.16
C VAL A 229 1.43 -16.87 9.90
N ILE A 230 0.75 -16.77 8.75
CA ILE A 230 1.41 -16.41 7.48
C ILE A 230 2.02 -15.01 7.54
N GLN A 231 1.37 -14.07 8.23
CA GLN A 231 1.90 -12.71 8.39
C GLN A 231 3.20 -12.73 9.22
N ARG A 232 3.25 -13.47 10.33
CA ARG A 232 4.43 -13.64 11.16
C ARG A 232 5.57 -14.29 10.38
N ARG A 233 5.30 -15.40 9.68
CA ARG A 233 6.26 -16.13 8.86
C ARG A 233 6.86 -15.21 7.78
N PHE A 234 6.01 -14.49 7.08
CA PHE A 234 6.47 -13.58 6.03
C PHE A 234 7.29 -12.42 6.58
N SER A 235 6.93 -11.88 7.76
CA SER A 235 7.74 -10.87 8.46
C SER A 235 9.14 -11.38 8.83
N ALA A 236 9.23 -12.62 9.29
CA ALA A 236 10.52 -13.27 9.56
C ALA A 236 11.36 -13.40 8.27
N LEU A 237 10.74 -13.86 7.17
CA LEU A 237 11.39 -13.95 5.86
C LEU A 237 11.86 -12.59 5.35
N GLN A 238 11.04 -11.55 5.47
CA GLN A 238 11.41 -10.18 5.11
C GLN A 238 12.65 -9.72 5.85
N SER A 239 12.69 -9.95 7.17
CA SER A 239 13.84 -9.59 8.00
C SER A 239 15.12 -10.28 7.54
N VAL A 240 15.08 -11.57 7.22
CA VAL A 240 16.23 -12.32 6.70
C VAL A 240 16.69 -11.75 5.34
N ILE A 241 15.76 -11.47 4.44
CA ILE A 241 16.08 -10.92 3.11
C ILE A 241 16.72 -9.54 3.23
N GLU A 242 16.17 -8.67 4.10
CA GLU A 242 16.69 -7.32 4.31
C GLU A 242 18.08 -7.32 4.94
N LEU A 243 18.30 -8.18 5.95
CA LEU A 243 19.63 -8.39 6.54
C LEU A 243 20.62 -8.93 5.49
N GLY A 244 20.19 -9.88 4.67
CA GLY A 244 21.01 -10.41 3.58
C GLY A 244 21.40 -9.33 2.56
N ARG A 245 20.47 -8.45 2.20
CA ARG A 245 20.74 -7.29 1.33
C ARG A 245 21.73 -6.32 1.96
N ALA A 246 21.52 -5.94 3.23
CA ALA A 246 22.42 -5.06 3.96
C ALA A 246 23.83 -5.62 4.08
N MET A 247 23.96 -6.93 4.34
CA MET A 247 25.26 -7.60 4.38
C MET A 247 25.97 -7.62 3.02
N ARG A 248 25.21 -7.81 1.92
CA ARG A 248 25.77 -7.75 0.57
C ARG A 248 26.25 -6.34 0.22
N GLU A 249 25.49 -5.32 0.58
CA GLU A 249 25.84 -3.91 0.39
C GLU A 249 27.14 -3.58 1.15
N LYS A 250 27.23 -3.97 2.43
CA LYS A 250 28.43 -3.80 3.26
C LYS A 250 29.67 -4.48 2.66
N LYS A 251 29.48 -5.55 1.89
CA LYS A 251 30.57 -6.29 1.19
C LYS A 251 30.73 -5.88 -0.27
N ASN A 252 30.01 -4.85 -0.74
CA ASN A 252 29.98 -4.42 -2.14
C ASN A 252 29.64 -5.56 -3.13
N LEU A 253 28.78 -6.50 -2.72
CA LEU A 253 28.36 -7.65 -3.55
C LEU A 253 27.02 -7.31 -4.23
N PRO A 254 26.98 -7.13 -5.56
CA PRO A 254 25.75 -6.87 -6.30
C PRO A 254 24.74 -8.01 -6.12
N LEU A 255 23.43 -7.67 -6.11
CA LEU A 255 22.35 -8.67 -5.97
C LEU A 255 22.36 -9.72 -7.09
N ARG A 256 22.88 -9.39 -8.27
CA ARG A 256 22.99 -10.31 -9.42
C ARG A 256 24.02 -11.44 -9.22
N VAL A 257 24.94 -11.28 -8.28
CA VAL A 257 25.94 -12.33 -8.00
C VAL A 257 25.30 -13.39 -7.10
N PRO A 258 25.21 -14.66 -7.54
CA PRO A 258 24.66 -15.73 -6.70
C PRO A 258 25.56 -16.00 -5.50
N LEU A 259 24.96 -16.32 -4.36
CA LEU A 259 25.69 -16.83 -3.20
C LEU A 259 25.61 -18.36 -3.21
N ARG A 260 26.69 -19.00 -2.77
CA ARG A 260 26.73 -20.45 -2.62
C ARG A 260 25.85 -20.90 -1.45
N GLU A 261 25.84 -20.11 -0.39
CA GLU A 261 25.18 -20.44 0.87
C GLU A 261 24.77 -19.17 1.61
N LEU A 262 23.65 -19.24 2.32
CA LEU A 262 23.19 -18.27 3.30
C LEU A 262 22.86 -19.00 4.59
N THR A 263 23.60 -18.72 5.67
CA THR A 263 23.35 -19.30 6.99
C THR A 263 22.67 -18.24 7.87
N VAL A 264 21.54 -18.61 8.46
CA VAL A 264 20.76 -17.74 9.35
C VAL A 264 20.89 -18.26 10.77
N PHE A 265 21.31 -17.39 11.69
CA PHE A 265 21.36 -17.66 13.12
C PHE A 265 20.34 -16.79 13.84
N HIS A 266 19.53 -17.41 14.68
CA HIS A 266 18.57 -16.68 15.53
C HIS A 266 18.41 -17.43 16.86
N SER A 267 18.21 -16.70 17.97
CA SER A 267 18.01 -17.28 19.31
C SER A 267 16.64 -17.92 19.49
N ASP A 268 15.65 -17.45 18.73
CA ASP A 268 14.29 -17.98 18.76
C ASP A 268 14.13 -19.07 17.70
N ALA A 269 13.87 -20.29 18.14
CA ALA A 269 13.65 -21.45 17.28
C ALA A 269 12.36 -21.28 16.43
N GLN A 270 11.32 -20.59 16.96
CA GLN A 270 10.09 -20.33 16.22
C GLN A 270 10.35 -19.43 14.99
N PHE A 271 11.22 -18.43 15.13
CA PHE A 271 11.64 -17.59 14.01
C PHE A 271 12.28 -18.40 12.89
N LEU A 272 13.18 -19.32 13.23
CA LEU A 272 13.85 -20.18 12.25
C LEU A 272 12.88 -21.13 11.55
N GLU A 273 11.90 -21.68 12.29
CA GLU A 273 10.85 -22.52 11.70
C GLU A 273 9.90 -21.73 10.82
N ASP A 274 9.54 -20.50 11.20
CA ASP A 274 8.73 -19.60 10.40
C ASP A 274 9.38 -19.29 9.04
N VAL A 275 10.70 -19.08 9.01
CA VAL A 275 11.45 -18.86 7.76
C VAL A 275 11.56 -20.16 6.93
N ARG A 276 11.74 -21.31 7.57
CA ARG A 276 11.88 -22.61 6.90
C ARG A 276 10.57 -23.06 6.22
N SER A 277 9.44 -22.67 6.78
CA SER A 277 8.10 -23.10 6.34
C SER A 277 7.54 -22.33 5.13
N LEU A 278 8.25 -21.29 4.65
CA LEU A 278 7.94 -20.49 3.46
C LEU A 278 8.87 -20.85 2.30
#